data_3fb2075ef6d8b6f9deb50ca9a5b3c064
#
_entry.id   3fb2075ef6d8b6f9deb50ca9a5b3c064
#
_cell.length_a   1.000
_cell.length_b   1.000
_cell.length_c   1.000
_cell.angle_alpha   90.00
_cell.angle_beta   90.00
_cell.angle_gamma   90.00
#
_symmetry.space_group_name_H-M   'P 1'
#
loop_
_entity.id
_entity.type
_entity.pdbx_description
1 polymer ?
#
loop_
_entity_poly.entity_id
_entity_poly.type
_entity_poly.pdbx_seq_one_letter_code
_entity_poly.pdbx_strand_id
1 'polypeptide(L)'
;MKEECHFNKVVDPAAGSYFIENLTVSIAKQAWDLFLNVEEEGGMLEAVKAGKVQEAVNASNKARHDAVSKRKEVLLGTNQFPNFNEKAGEKNPVEAQCCCSGNSCEKPIATLNFNRAASEFEALRLQTERSGKRPKAFMLTIGNLAMRQA
;
A
#
# COMPACT_ATOMS: atom_id res chain seq x y z
N MET A 1 -1.34 -21.99 -7.20
CA MET A 1 -0.99 -22.64 -5.93
C MET A 1 -1.98 -23.74 -5.51
N LYS A 2 -3.29 -23.44 -5.36
CA LYS A 2 -4.27 -24.45 -4.95
C LYS A 2 -4.44 -25.53 -6.01
N GLU A 3 -4.66 -25.15 -7.27
CA GLU A 3 -5.02 -26.07 -8.36
C GLU A 3 -3.80 -26.78 -8.99
N GLU A 4 -2.65 -26.10 -9.04
CA GLU A 4 -1.45 -26.67 -9.69
C GLU A 4 -0.50 -27.34 -8.69
N CYS A 5 -0.23 -26.70 -7.55
CA CYS A 5 0.72 -27.19 -6.56
C CYS A 5 0.06 -28.06 -5.49
N HIS A 6 -1.25 -28.09 -5.40
CA HIS A 6 -2.02 -28.89 -4.45
C HIS A 6 -1.63 -28.70 -2.98
N PHE A 7 -1.16 -27.52 -2.58
CA PHE A 7 -0.76 -27.23 -1.20
C PHE A 7 -1.87 -27.40 -0.17
N ASN A 8 -3.12 -27.35 -0.61
CA ASN A 8 -4.28 -27.57 0.25
C ASN A 8 -4.53 -29.06 0.59
N LYS A 9 -3.82 -29.99 -0.03
CA LYS A 9 -3.96 -31.44 0.23
C LYS A 9 -2.97 -31.97 1.28
N VAL A 10 -2.05 -31.12 1.72
CA VAL A 10 -1.03 -31.48 2.69
C VAL A 10 -1.21 -30.57 3.91
N VAL A 11 -1.17 -31.15 5.12
CA VAL A 11 -1.15 -30.39 6.35
C VAL A 11 0.25 -29.84 6.53
N ASP A 12 0.41 -28.53 6.63
CA ASP A 12 1.67 -27.83 6.77
C ASP A 12 2.73 -28.20 5.71
N PRO A 13 2.55 -27.76 4.45
CA PRO A 13 3.47 -28.12 3.36
C PRO A 13 4.89 -27.56 3.53
N ALA A 14 5.11 -26.66 4.48
CA ALA A 14 6.40 -26.04 4.77
C ALA A 14 7.04 -26.53 6.09
N ALA A 15 6.43 -27.51 6.75
CA ALA A 15 6.91 -28.07 8.01
C ALA A 15 8.37 -28.54 7.90
N GLY A 16 9.16 -28.21 8.93
CA GLY A 16 10.57 -28.57 8.99
C GLY A 16 11.51 -27.66 8.19
N SER A 17 11.01 -26.66 7.49
CA SER A 17 11.85 -25.62 6.90
C SER A 17 12.28 -24.62 7.98
N TYR A 18 13.56 -24.66 8.37
CA TYR A 18 14.11 -23.76 9.40
C TYR A 18 13.84 -22.27 9.12
N PHE A 19 13.91 -21.88 7.87
CA PHE A 19 13.61 -20.49 7.48
C PHE A 19 12.16 -20.10 7.75
N ILE A 20 11.21 -20.95 7.35
CA ILE A 20 9.79 -20.69 7.50
C ILE A 20 9.38 -20.75 8.96
N GLU A 21 9.88 -21.72 9.71
CA GLU A 21 9.64 -21.84 11.16
C GLU A 21 10.15 -20.59 11.91
N ASN A 22 11.38 -20.16 11.64
CA ASN A 22 11.94 -18.96 12.25
C ASN A 22 11.20 -17.70 11.86
N LEU A 23 10.79 -17.57 10.59
CA LEU A 23 10.01 -16.43 10.11
C LEU A 23 8.64 -16.38 10.79
N THR A 24 7.97 -17.53 10.91
CA THR A 24 6.68 -17.65 11.58
C THR A 24 6.77 -17.21 13.04
N VAL A 25 7.77 -17.70 13.77
CA VAL A 25 8.00 -17.31 15.16
C VAL A 25 8.32 -15.81 15.28
N SER A 26 9.12 -15.28 14.36
CA SER A 26 9.47 -13.84 14.35
C SER A 26 8.24 -12.97 14.12
N ILE A 27 7.39 -13.32 13.14
CA ILE A 27 6.14 -12.60 12.86
C ILE A 27 5.19 -12.72 14.05
N ALA A 28 5.05 -13.90 14.64
CA ALA A 28 4.18 -14.11 15.80
C ALA A 28 4.62 -13.26 17.01
N LYS A 29 5.90 -13.17 17.30
CA LYS A 29 6.43 -12.31 18.37
C LYS A 29 6.14 -10.83 18.11
N GLN A 30 6.42 -10.33 16.91
CA GLN A 30 6.15 -8.93 16.56
C GLN A 30 4.66 -8.60 16.61
N ALA A 31 3.81 -9.51 16.14
CA ALA A 31 2.36 -9.34 16.24
C ALA A 31 1.88 -9.32 17.69
N TRP A 32 2.45 -10.17 18.54
CA TRP A 32 2.15 -10.20 19.96
C TRP A 32 2.57 -8.94 20.68
N ASP A 33 3.76 -8.42 20.39
CA ASP A 33 4.25 -7.17 20.96
C ASP A 33 3.36 -5.98 20.57
N LEU A 34 2.92 -5.93 19.30
CA LEU A 34 1.95 -4.92 18.84
C LEU A 34 0.60 -5.05 19.57
N PHE A 35 0.13 -6.28 19.78
CA PHE A 35 -1.10 -6.52 20.53
C PHE A 35 -1.00 -6.02 21.97
N LEU A 36 0.09 -6.34 22.67
CA LEU A 36 0.32 -5.88 24.03
C LEU A 36 0.37 -4.34 24.13
N ASN A 37 1.03 -3.68 23.18
CA ASN A 37 1.08 -2.21 23.13
C ASN A 37 -0.32 -1.60 23.01
N VAL A 38 -1.19 -2.19 22.19
CA VAL A 38 -2.59 -1.72 22.05
C VAL A 38 -3.40 -1.96 23.33
N GLU A 39 -3.17 -3.09 24.01
CA GLU A 39 -3.82 -3.39 25.31
C GLU A 39 -3.37 -2.43 26.40
N GLU A 40 -2.09 -2.08 26.49
CA GLU A 40 -1.56 -1.10 27.44
C GLU A 40 -2.16 0.30 27.22
N GLU A 41 -2.57 0.63 26.01
CA GLU A 41 -3.22 1.91 25.67
C GLU A 41 -4.73 1.95 26.00
N GLY A 42 -5.26 0.91 26.62
CA GLY A 42 -6.69 0.78 26.96
C GLY A 42 -7.52 -0.01 25.97
N GLY A 43 -6.86 -0.78 25.09
CA GLY A 43 -7.46 -1.65 24.10
C GLY A 43 -7.76 -0.96 22.76
N MET A 44 -8.14 -1.76 21.78
CA MET A 44 -8.32 -1.32 20.38
C MET A 44 -9.31 -0.18 20.22
N LEU A 45 -10.39 -0.16 21.01
CA LEU A 45 -11.42 0.89 20.89
C LEU A 45 -10.88 2.27 21.27
N GLU A 46 -10.14 2.35 22.39
CA GLU A 46 -9.57 3.61 22.86
C GLU A 46 -8.40 4.05 21.95
N ALA A 47 -7.57 3.13 21.46
CA ALA A 47 -6.50 3.41 20.50
C ALA A 47 -7.06 3.98 19.18
N VAL A 48 -8.19 3.45 18.68
CA VAL A 48 -8.87 3.98 17.47
C VAL A 48 -9.47 5.36 17.72
N LYS A 49 -10.11 5.58 18.88
CA LYS A 49 -10.65 6.90 19.26
C LYS A 49 -9.54 7.95 19.41
N ALA A 50 -8.40 7.55 19.96
CA ALA A 50 -7.22 8.40 20.10
C ALA A 50 -6.50 8.68 18.77
N GLY A 51 -6.81 7.94 17.69
CA GLY A 51 -6.20 8.11 16.37
C GLY A 51 -4.83 7.44 16.19
N LYS A 52 -4.32 6.71 17.18
CA LYS A 52 -2.98 6.09 17.14
C LYS A 52 -2.86 5.00 16.05
N VAL A 53 -3.90 4.19 15.92
CA VAL A 53 -3.94 3.17 14.85
C VAL A 53 -3.90 3.81 13.47
N GLN A 54 -4.66 4.89 13.28
CA GLN A 54 -4.70 5.64 12.04
C GLN A 54 -3.35 6.28 11.71
N GLU A 55 -2.66 6.82 12.71
CA GLU A 55 -1.33 7.39 12.54
C GLU A 55 -0.31 6.34 12.11
N ALA A 56 -0.27 5.18 12.75
CA ALA A 56 0.63 4.07 12.41
C ALA A 56 0.37 3.53 10.99
N VAL A 57 -0.90 3.37 10.61
CA VAL A 57 -1.30 2.93 9.27
C VAL A 57 -0.93 3.98 8.22
N ASN A 58 -1.19 5.26 8.48
CA ASN A 58 -0.85 6.34 7.56
C ASN A 58 0.66 6.48 7.37
N ALA A 59 1.46 6.30 8.43
CA ALA A 59 2.92 6.30 8.35
C ALA A 59 3.44 5.16 7.46
N SER A 60 2.93 3.95 7.66
CA SER A 60 3.26 2.78 6.82
C SER A 60 2.85 2.98 5.37
N ASN A 61 1.66 3.53 5.13
CA ASN A 61 1.16 3.82 3.79
C ASN A 61 2.03 4.86 3.08
N LYS A 62 2.41 5.94 3.76
CA LYS A 62 3.34 6.94 3.22
C LYS A 62 4.69 6.34 2.86
N ALA A 63 5.27 5.53 3.74
CA ALA A 63 6.54 4.85 3.48
C ALA A 63 6.47 3.95 2.23
N ARG A 64 5.35 3.25 2.06
CA ARG A 64 5.10 2.41 0.89
C ARG A 64 4.96 3.23 -0.39
N HIS A 65 4.19 4.32 -0.37
CA HIS A 65 4.09 5.23 -1.52
C HIS A 65 5.45 5.80 -1.93
N ASP A 66 6.27 6.22 -0.95
CA ASP A 66 7.63 6.68 -1.20
C ASP A 66 8.53 5.59 -1.81
N ALA A 67 8.38 4.34 -1.39
CA ALA A 67 9.13 3.21 -1.94
C ALA A 67 8.72 2.91 -3.39
N VAL A 68 7.41 2.92 -3.67
CA VAL A 68 6.87 2.72 -5.03
C VAL A 68 7.26 3.85 -5.97
N SER A 69 7.19 5.11 -5.52
CA SER A 69 7.58 6.27 -6.34
C SER A 69 9.05 6.27 -6.73
N LYS A 70 9.91 5.78 -5.83
CA LYS A 70 11.36 5.64 -6.04
C LYS A 70 11.77 4.32 -6.70
N ARG A 71 10.81 3.49 -7.11
CA ARG A 71 11.01 2.13 -7.64
C ARG A 71 11.79 1.18 -6.71
N LYS A 72 11.80 1.43 -5.42
CA LYS A 72 12.33 0.49 -4.43
C LYS A 72 11.38 -0.70 -4.23
N GLU A 73 10.09 -0.46 -4.34
CA GLU A 73 9.05 -1.47 -4.42
C GLU A 73 8.51 -1.52 -5.85
N VAL A 74 8.51 -2.70 -6.45
CA VAL A 74 8.10 -2.90 -7.84
C VAL A 74 6.64 -3.32 -7.89
N LEU A 75 5.84 -2.53 -8.61
CA LEU A 75 4.48 -2.87 -9.00
C LEU A 75 4.46 -3.16 -10.49
N LEU A 76 4.45 -4.45 -10.86
CA LEU A 76 4.38 -4.88 -12.25
C LEU A 76 3.14 -4.31 -12.95
N GLY A 77 3.33 -3.80 -14.15
CA GLY A 77 2.28 -3.14 -14.92
C GLY A 77 1.98 -1.70 -14.52
N THR A 78 2.61 -1.19 -13.46
CA THR A 78 2.41 0.19 -12.96
C THR A 78 3.69 1.00 -13.06
N ASN A 79 4.65 0.80 -12.13
CA ASN A 79 5.91 1.51 -12.13
C ASN A 79 7.04 0.74 -12.86
N GLN A 80 6.78 -0.53 -13.23
CA GLN A 80 7.66 -1.35 -14.03
C GLN A 80 6.86 -2.14 -15.07
N PHE A 81 7.33 -2.13 -16.31
CA PHE A 81 6.70 -2.80 -17.47
C PHE A 81 5.21 -2.45 -17.66
N PRO A 82 4.83 -1.16 -17.73
CA PRO A 82 3.44 -0.80 -17.96
C PRO A 82 2.98 -1.23 -19.35
N ASN A 83 1.73 -1.71 -19.45
CA ASN A 83 1.13 -2.00 -20.75
C ASN A 83 0.59 -0.70 -21.34
N PHE A 84 1.25 -0.18 -22.38
CA PHE A 84 0.87 1.09 -23.04
C PHE A 84 -0.40 0.97 -23.90
N ASN A 85 -0.80 -0.23 -24.28
CA ASN A 85 -1.98 -0.46 -25.12
C ASN A 85 -3.26 -0.66 -24.29
N GLU A 86 -3.14 -0.86 -23.01
CA GLU A 86 -4.27 -1.00 -22.11
C GLU A 86 -4.89 0.37 -21.81
N LYS A 87 -6.19 0.49 -22.05
CA LYS A 87 -6.94 1.67 -21.64
C LYS A 87 -7.28 1.57 -20.15
N ALA A 88 -7.09 2.66 -19.43
CA ALA A 88 -7.56 2.76 -18.07
C ALA A 88 -9.10 2.72 -18.11
N GLY A 89 -9.69 1.61 -17.68
CA GLY A 89 -11.16 1.53 -17.58
C GLY A 89 -11.67 2.63 -16.64
N GLU A 90 -12.90 3.07 -16.85
CA GLU A 90 -13.61 3.93 -15.90
C GLU A 90 -13.84 3.17 -14.60
N LYS A 91 -12.76 3.09 -13.79
CA LYS A 91 -12.92 2.66 -12.41
C LYS A 91 -13.50 3.86 -11.68
N ASN A 92 -14.75 3.75 -11.29
CA ASN A 92 -15.30 4.68 -10.31
C ASN A 92 -14.28 4.80 -9.17
N PRO A 93 -13.82 6.01 -8.82
CA PRO A 93 -13.08 6.16 -7.59
C PRO A 93 -13.93 5.49 -6.53
N VAL A 94 -13.35 4.59 -5.75
CA VAL A 94 -13.99 4.12 -4.54
C VAL A 94 -14.08 5.37 -3.68
N GLU A 95 -15.15 6.12 -3.84
CA GLU A 95 -15.52 7.12 -2.88
C GLU A 95 -15.61 6.35 -1.58
N ALA A 96 -14.72 6.70 -0.65
CA ALA A 96 -14.83 6.23 0.72
C ALA A 96 -16.19 6.73 1.20
N GLN A 97 -17.20 5.90 1.00
CA GLN A 97 -18.57 6.19 1.38
C GLN A 97 -18.56 6.19 2.91
N CYS A 98 -18.40 7.38 3.45
CA CYS A 98 -18.55 7.63 4.86
C CYS A 98 -19.99 7.22 5.23
N CYS A 99 -20.16 6.02 5.77
CA CYS A 99 -21.45 5.51 6.24
C CYS A 99 -21.97 6.22 7.50
N CYS A 100 -21.56 7.46 7.73
CA CYS A 100 -21.98 8.26 8.88
C CYS A 100 -22.95 9.37 8.44
N SER A 101 -24.14 9.00 7.98
CA SER A 101 -25.29 9.90 7.97
C SER A 101 -26.13 9.69 9.23
N GLY A 102 -25.62 10.15 10.35
CA GLY A 102 -26.32 10.13 11.64
C GLY A 102 -25.79 11.21 12.55
N ASN A 103 -26.63 12.19 12.84
CA ASN A 103 -26.39 13.34 13.74
C ASN A 103 -26.11 12.92 15.18
N SER A 104 -24.92 12.42 15.50
CA SER A 104 -24.42 12.38 16.90
C SER A 104 -23.02 11.75 16.98
N CYS A 105 -21.98 12.37 16.41
CA CYS A 105 -20.62 12.02 16.74
C CYS A 105 -19.97 13.18 17.50
N GLU A 106 -19.94 13.05 18.80
CA GLU A 106 -19.08 13.82 19.68
C GLU A 106 -17.61 13.47 19.36
N LYS A 107 -16.95 14.29 18.60
CA LYS A 107 -15.59 14.23 18.02
C LYS A 107 -15.47 13.31 16.80
N PRO A 108 -15.17 13.86 15.63
CA PRO A 108 -14.93 13.05 14.45
C PRO A 108 -13.68 12.17 14.67
N ILE A 109 -13.88 10.85 14.67
CA ILE A 109 -12.77 9.89 14.67
C ILE A 109 -12.02 10.08 13.35
N ALA A 110 -10.70 10.19 13.42
CA ALA A 110 -9.86 10.31 12.23
C ALA A 110 -10.08 9.10 11.30
N THR A 111 -10.39 9.37 10.04
CA THR A 111 -10.61 8.32 9.04
C THR A 111 -9.29 7.77 8.54
N LEU A 112 -9.26 6.47 8.19
CA LEU A 112 -8.14 5.85 7.50
C LEU A 112 -8.11 6.30 6.04
N ASN A 113 -6.93 6.65 5.55
CA ASN A 113 -6.73 6.93 4.13
C ASN A 113 -6.52 5.61 3.37
N PHE A 114 -7.55 5.14 2.67
CA PHE A 114 -7.47 3.97 1.80
C PHE A 114 -6.95 4.37 0.41
N ASN A 115 -5.65 4.55 0.30
CA ASN A 115 -5.01 4.85 -0.98
C ASN A 115 -4.29 3.61 -1.50
N ARG A 116 -4.50 3.31 -2.79
CA ARG A 116 -3.72 2.28 -3.48
C ARG A 116 -2.36 2.86 -3.85
N ALA A 117 -1.30 2.05 -3.74
CA ALA A 117 0.06 2.48 -4.09
C ALA A 117 0.22 2.88 -5.56
N ALA A 118 -0.73 2.53 -6.42
CA ALA A 118 -0.76 2.88 -7.84
C ALA A 118 -1.64 4.10 -8.16
N SER A 119 -2.25 4.75 -7.17
CA SER A 119 -3.26 5.80 -7.39
C SER A 119 -2.76 6.98 -8.22
N GLU A 120 -1.55 7.46 -7.96
CA GLU A 120 -0.96 8.58 -8.69
C GLU A 120 -0.62 8.21 -10.14
N PHE A 121 -0.13 6.99 -10.37
CA PHE A 121 0.14 6.49 -11.73
C PHE A 121 -1.15 6.32 -12.53
N GLU A 122 -2.21 5.83 -11.90
CA GLU A 122 -3.52 5.69 -12.52
C GLU A 122 -4.13 7.07 -12.84
N ALA A 123 -4.03 8.03 -11.93
CA ALA A 123 -4.50 9.40 -12.16
C ALA A 123 -3.77 10.07 -13.34
N LEU A 124 -2.44 9.94 -13.40
CA LEU A 124 -1.64 10.46 -14.49
C LEU A 124 -2.02 9.82 -15.84
N ARG A 125 -2.25 8.52 -15.85
CA ARG A 125 -2.67 7.78 -17.05
C ARG A 125 -4.04 8.24 -17.53
N LEU A 126 -5.03 8.32 -16.63
CA LEU A 126 -6.37 8.83 -16.96
C LEU A 126 -6.34 10.27 -17.48
N GLN A 127 -5.52 11.13 -16.88
CA GLN A 127 -5.34 12.49 -17.35
C GLN A 127 -4.75 12.54 -18.76
N THR A 128 -3.77 11.69 -19.05
CA THR A 128 -3.13 11.57 -20.35
C THR A 128 -4.12 11.07 -21.41
N GLU A 129 -4.92 10.05 -21.10
CA GLU A 129 -5.94 9.51 -21.98
C GLU A 129 -7.04 10.55 -22.30
N ARG A 130 -7.52 11.29 -21.30
CA ARG A 130 -8.53 12.34 -21.45
C ARG A 130 -8.02 13.54 -22.25
N SER A 131 -6.76 13.92 -22.07
CA SER A 131 -6.17 15.07 -22.75
C SER A 131 -5.78 14.78 -24.20
N GLY A 132 -5.59 13.51 -24.56
CA GLY A 132 -5.06 13.10 -25.86
C GLY A 132 -3.62 13.55 -26.15
N LYS A 133 -2.99 14.24 -25.19
CA LYS A 133 -1.64 14.79 -25.33
C LYS A 133 -0.65 13.90 -24.56
N ARG A 134 0.48 13.57 -25.20
CA ARG A 134 1.55 12.87 -24.52
C ARG A 134 2.23 13.82 -23.51
N PRO A 135 2.39 13.40 -22.24
CA PRO A 135 3.11 14.22 -21.27
C PRO A 135 4.58 14.37 -21.67
N LYS A 136 5.13 15.57 -21.49
CA LYS A 136 6.56 15.81 -21.62
C LYS A 136 7.23 15.57 -20.26
N ALA A 137 8.10 14.61 -20.18
CA ALA A 137 8.88 14.34 -18.98
C ALA A 137 10.25 15.03 -19.10
N PHE A 138 10.58 15.85 -18.09
CA PHE A 138 11.91 16.42 -17.92
C PHE A 138 12.59 15.70 -16.77
N MET A 139 13.71 15.05 -17.04
CA MET A 139 14.51 14.39 -16.01
C MET A 139 15.61 15.33 -15.56
N LEU A 140 15.49 15.84 -14.33
CA LEU A 140 16.56 16.60 -13.68
C LEU A 140 17.47 15.61 -12.95
N THR A 141 18.60 15.29 -13.54
CA THR A 141 19.64 14.49 -12.87
C THR A 141 20.60 15.42 -12.12
N ILE A 142 20.72 15.21 -10.81
CA ILE A 142 21.77 15.80 -10.01
C ILE A 142 23.02 14.93 -10.23
N GLY A 143 23.85 15.29 -11.17
CA GLY A 143 25.06 14.56 -11.50
C GLY A 143 26.16 15.49 -11.93
N ASN A 144 27.40 14.99 -11.98
CA ASN A 144 28.56 15.72 -12.45
C ASN A 144 28.35 16.19 -13.91
N LEU A 145 28.80 17.38 -14.26
CA LEU A 145 28.63 17.99 -15.59
C LEU A 145 29.08 17.05 -16.72
N ALA A 146 30.09 16.21 -16.48
CA ALA A 146 30.58 15.20 -17.40
C ALA A 146 29.56 14.10 -17.75
N MET A 147 28.63 13.77 -16.84
CA MET A 147 27.56 12.83 -17.08
C MET A 147 26.35 13.43 -17.82
N ARG A 148 26.33 14.76 -18.00
CA ARG A 148 25.24 15.45 -18.71
C ARG A 148 25.46 15.53 -20.20
N GLN A 149 26.65 15.18 -20.68
CA GLN A 149 27.05 15.28 -22.09
C GLN A 149 27.14 13.90 -22.78
N ALA A 150 26.91 12.83 -22.05
CA ALA A 150 26.78 11.47 -22.59
C ALA A 150 25.31 11.07 -22.75
#